data_0a404804a1ba11c08a828a1d836bf13b
#
_entry.id   0a404804a1ba11c08a828a1d836bf13b
#
_cell.length_a   1.000
_cell.length_b   1.000
_cell.length_c   1.000
_cell.angle_alpha   90.00
_cell.angle_beta   90.00
_cell.angle_gamma   90.00
#
_symmetry.space_group_name_H-M   'P 1'
#
loop_
_entity.id
_entity.type
_entity.pdbx_description
1 polymer ?
#
loop_
_entity_poly.entity_id
_entity_poly.type
_entity_poly.pdbx_seq_one_letter_code
_entity_poly.pdbx_strand_id
1 'polypeptide(L)'
;IDLDTMQLINTTPVLELNTHLSFPAILRREGHIYIYPENYAGGGLNLYEYLPESNECKKIKHLSDELVTDAVYTELFGEPLIFSTCEPDANGAVLGVYQQNKSTGMYQLVQECKFGEPIARNAGAWFTYRGEIYRPAQDSAVRYGHKLVIQRVRREADGCFSFREVR
;
A
#
# COMPACT_ATOMS: atom_id res chain seq x y z
N ILE A 1 -10.46 -15.77 14.21
CA ILE A 1 -11.47 -16.55 13.46
C ILE A 1 -11.10 -18.02 13.58
N ASP A 2 -12.04 -18.84 13.93
CA ASP A 2 -11.94 -20.30 13.83
C ASP A 2 -12.11 -20.68 12.34
N LEU A 3 -11.11 -21.34 11.76
CA LEU A 3 -11.10 -21.65 10.32
C LEU A 3 -12.01 -22.85 9.98
N ASP A 4 -12.31 -23.73 10.93
CA ASP A 4 -13.17 -24.89 10.69
C ASP A 4 -14.66 -24.51 10.73
N THR A 5 -15.01 -23.61 11.65
CA THR A 5 -16.39 -23.14 11.82
C THR A 5 -16.68 -21.81 11.14
N MET A 6 -15.66 -21.10 10.66
CA MET A 6 -15.73 -19.75 10.11
C MET A 6 -16.35 -18.73 11.08
N GLN A 7 -16.27 -19.00 12.37
CA GLN A 7 -16.82 -18.12 13.40
C GLN A 7 -15.76 -17.15 13.94
N LEU A 8 -16.21 -15.93 14.24
CA LEU A 8 -15.39 -14.96 14.94
C LEU A 8 -15.30 -15.36 16.42
N ILE A 9 -14.10 -15.74 16.87
CA ILE A 9 -13.87 -16.15 18.26
C ILE A 9 -13.63 -14.92 19.14
N ASN A 10 -12.77 -14.00 18.66
CA ASN A 10 -12.37 -12.82 19.41
C ASN A 10 -11.88 -11.70 18.47
N THR A 11 -11.99 -10.48 18.94
CA THR A 11 -11.36 -9.28 18.34
C THR A 11 -10.59 -8.53 19.40
N THR A 12 -9.32 -8.25 19.13
CA THR A 12 -8.47 -7.50 20.05
C THR A 12 -7.74 -6.41 19.26
N PRO A 13 -7.74 -5.15 19.72
CA PRO A 13 -6.90 -4.13 19.13
C PRO A 13 -5.43 -4.50 19.24
N VAL A 14 -4.67 -4.37 18.17
CA VAL A 14 -3.22 -4.64 18.15
C VAL A 14 -2.38 -3.37 18.00
N LEU A 15 -3.00 -2.29 17.53
CA LEU A 15 -2.40 -0.97 17.37
C LEU A 15 -3.48 0.11 17.54
N GLU A 16 -3.25 1.02 18.48
CA GLU A 16 -4.08 2.19 18.71
C GLU A 16 -3.21 3.44 18.72
N LEU A 17 -3.59 4.45 17.94
CA LEU A 17 -2.95 5.76 17.89
C LEU A 17 -4.02 6.83 18.08
N ASN A 18 -3.59 8.06 18.44
CA ASN A 18 -4.50 9.20 18.59
C ASN A 18 -4.97 9.77 17.23
N THR A 19 -4.73 9.06 16.14
CA THR A 19 -5.06 9.45 14.78
C THR A 19 -5.76 8.31 14.06
N HIS A 20 -6.53 8.67 13.02
CA HIS A 20 -7.19 7.67 12.18
C HIS A 20 -6.17 6.73 11.52
N LEU A 21 -6.45 5.44 11.55
CA LEU A 21 -5.72 4.40 10.84
C LEU A 21 -6.65 3.72 9.84
N SER A 22 -6.17 3.53 8.61
CA SER A 22 -6.89 2.79 7.56
C SER A 22 -5.92 1.96 6.72
N PHE A 23 -6.45 1.19 5.79
CA PHE A 23 -5.69 0.35 4.87
C PHE A 23 -4.53 -0.41 5.55
N PRO A 24 -4.79 -1.30 6.52
CA PRO A 24 -3.77 -2.00 7.31
C PRO A 24 -3.06 -3.06 6.47
N ALA A 25 -2.12 -2.64 5.64
CA ALA A 25 -1.36 -3.54 4.80
C ALA A 25 -0.39 -4.39 5.64
N ILE A 26 -0.29 -5.67 5.29
CA ILE A 26 0.52 -6.66 6.01
C ILE A 26 1.68 -7.12 5.13
N LEU A 27 2.90 -7.10 5.67
CA LEU A 27 4.10 -7.66 5.08
C LEU A 27 4.62 -8.81 5.95
N ARG A 28 4.87 -9.97 5.35
CA ARG A 28 5.51 -11.11 6.01
C ARG A 28 6.93 -11.26 5.48
N ARG A 29 7.90 -11.22 6.38
CA ARG A 29 9.32 -11.36 6.01
C ARG A 29 10.09 -12.06 7.11
N GLU A 30 10.86 -13.08 6.76
CA GLU A 30 11.79 -13.79 7.66
C GLU A 30 11.14 -14.28 8.97
N GLY A 31 9.87 -14.72 8.90
CA GLY A 31 9.10 -15.17 10.06
C GLY A 31 8.44 -14.07 10.87
N HIS A 32 8.70 -12.80 10.56
CA HIS A 32 8.08 -11.65 11.19
C HIS A 32 6.83 -11.18 10.45
N ILE A 33 5.92 -10.57 11.16
CA ILE A 33 4.71 -9.94 10.62
C ILE A 33 4.81 -8.43 10.85
N TYR A 34 4.76 -7.68 9.76
CA TYR A 34 4.78 -6.23 9.80
C TYR A 34 3.45 -5.67 9.33
N ILE A 35 3.04 -4.54 9.91
CA ILE A 35 1.84 -3.80 9.53
C ILE A 35 2.26 -2.36 9.25
N TYR A 36 1.79 -1.81 8.15
CA TYR A 36 2.02 -0.40 7.80
C TYR A 36 0.68 0.23 7.38
N PRO A 37 -0.12 0.65 8.36
CA PRO A 37 -1.39 1.29 8.10
C PRO A 37 -1.19 2.68 7.51
N GLU A 38 -2.11 3.13 6.70
CA GLU A 38 -2.24 4.53 6.35
C GLU A 38 -2.47 5.34 7.63
N ASN A 39 -1.71 6.41 7.79
CA ASN A 39 -1.82 7.33 8.91
C ASN A 39 -1.54 8.76 8.46
N TYR A 40 -2.39 9.27 7.58
CA TYR A 40 -2.29 10.60 7.03
C TYR A 40 -2.17 11.68 8.13
N ALA A 41 -3.07 11.67 9.11
CA ALA A 41 -3.09 12.65 10.20
C ALA A 41 -1.95 12.46 11.22
N GLY A 42 -1.25 11.34 11.21
CA GLY A 42 -0.15 11.04 12.12
C GLY A 42 1.24 11.34 11.58
N GLY A 43 1.34 12.00 10.43
CA GLY A 43 2.60 12.49 9.89
C GLY A 43 3.44 11.44 9.16
N GLY A 44 2.84 10.81 8.15
CA GLY A 44 3.56 9.94 7.24
C GLY A 44 3.38 8.43 7.49
N LEU A 45 4.13 7.63 6.75
CA LEU A 45 4.01 6.18 6.75
C LEU A 45 4.99 5.53 7.72
N ASN A 46 4.47 4.70 8.61
CA ASN A 46 5.25 3.98 9.61
C ASN A 46 5.09 2.47 9.47
N LEU A 47 6.16 1.74 9.79
CA LEU A 47 6.20 0.28 9.86
C LEU A 47 6.16 -0.16 11.31
N TYR A 48 5.26 -1.09 11.61
CA TYR A 48 5.11 -1.71 12.92
C TYR A 48 5.34 -3.21 12.80
N GLU A 49 6.00 -3.80 13.76
CA GLU A 49 6.11 -5.24 13.92
C GLU A 49 5.01 -5.73 14.85
N TYR A 50 4.26 -6.73 14.43
CA TYR A 50 3.31 -7.41 15.29
C TYR A 50 4.03 -8.46 16.14
N LEU A 51 3.84 -8.39 17.46
CA LEU A 51 4.41 -9.26 18.46
C LEU A 51 3.34 -10.25 18.96
N PRO A 52 3.34 -11.52 18.50
CA PRO A 52 2.29 -12.48 18.85
C PRO A 52 2.17 -12.74 20.34
N GLU A 53 3.30 -12.71 21.07
CA GLU A 53 3.36 -13.02 22.51
C GLU A 53 2.58 -12.01 23.37
N SER A 54 2.64 -10.72 23.01
CA SER A 54 1.89 -9.66 23.72
C SER A 54 0.62 -9.24 23.00
N ASN A 55 0.42 -9.70 21.75
CA ASN A 55 -0.66 -9.28 20.85
C ASN A 55 -0.68 -7.76 20.60
N GLU A 56 0.50 -7.18 20.43
CA GLU A 56 0.71 -5.75 20.25
C GLU A 56 1.56 -5.46 19.02
N CYS A 57 1.49 -4.22 18.53
CA CYS A 57 2.36 -3.72 17.47
C CYS A 57 3.37 -2.72 18.03
N LYS A 58 4.65 -2.91 17.69
CA LYS A 58 5.74 -2.01 18.03
C LYS A 58 6.21 -1.27 16.77
N LYS A 59 6.25 0.07 16.83
CA LYS A 59 6.86 0.88 15.75
C LYS A 59 8.34 0.56 15.66
N ILE A 60 8.80 0.16 14.45
CA ILE A 60 10.19 -0.18 14.19
C ILE A 60 10.86 0.75 13.19
N LYS A 61 10.09 1.36 12.30
CA LYS A 61 10.66 2.27 11.31
C LYS A 61 9.66 3.34 10.87
N HIS A 62 10.17 4.53 10.61
CA HIS A 62 9.49 5.55 9.82
C HIS A 62 9.87 5.34 8.35
N LEU A 63 8.89 5.16 7.47
CA LEU A 63 9.12 4.82 6.07
C LEU A 63 9.14 6.07 5.18
N SER A 64 8.27 7.05 5.44
CA SER A 64 8.15 8.25 4.62
C SER A 64 7.47 9.37 5.38
N ASP A 65 7.91 10.61 5.17
CA ASP A 65 7.24 11.84 5.62
C ASP A 65 6.08 12.23 4.68
N GLU A 66 6.01 11.61 3.51
CA GLU A 66 4.97 11.89 2.52
C GLU A 66 3.60 11.47 3.03
N LEU A 67 2.60 12.30 2.76
CA LEU A 67 1.21 12.01 3.07
C LEU A 67 0.67 11.09 1.98
N VAL A 68 0.54 9.82 2.31
CA VAL A 68 0.19 8.76 1.38
C VAL A 68 -1.13 8.11 1.71
N THR A 69 -1.90 7.73 0.68
CA THR A 69 -3.19 7.04 0.81
C THR A 69 -3.12 5.67 0.15
N ASP A 70 -3.57 4.63 0.87
CA ASP A 70 -3.60 3.24 0.43
C ASP A 70 -2.24 2.77 -0.12
N ALA A 71 -1.17 3.02 0.64
CA ALA A 71 0.20 2.68 0.25
C ALA A 71 0.39 1.16 0.11
N VAL A 72 1.00 0.74 -0.99
CA VAL A 72 1.37 -0.66 -1.24
C VAL A 72 2.88 -0.77 -1.41
N TYR A 73 3.51 -1.50 -0.51
CA TYR A 73 4.90 -1.93 -0.63
C TYR A 73 5.00 -3.15 -1.55
N THR A 74 5.98 -3.15 -2.44
CA THR A 74 6.24 -4.29 -3.34
C THR A 74 7.72 -4.40 -3.70
N GLU A 75 8.20 -5.63 -3.91
CA GLU A 75 9.53 -5.97 -4.43
C GLU A 75 9.44 -6.65 -5.81
N LEU A 76 8.28 -6.64 -6.46
CA LEU A 76 8.02 -7.35 -7.71
C LEU A 76 8.87 -6.85 -8.90
N PHE A 77 9.52 -5.70 -8.76
CA PHE A 77 10.40 -5.12 -9.79
C PHE A 77 11.89 -5.26 -9.47
N GLY A 78 12.24 -6.16 -8.52
CA GLY A 78 13.63 -6.43 -8.13
C GLY A 78 14.21 -5.45 -7.11
N GLU A 79 13.43 -4.46 -6.69
CA GLU A 79 13.78 -3.51 -5.65
C GLU A 79 12.55 -3.14 -4.81
N PRO A 80 12.73 -2.70 -3.55
CA PRO A 80 11.65 -2.27 -2.70
C PRO A 80 11.10 -0.91 -3.15
N LEU A 81 9.82 -0.87 -3.50
CA LEU A 81 9.08 0.32 -3.90
C LEU A 81 7.79 0.45 -3.09
N ILE A 82 7.32 1.68 -2.94
CA ILE A 82 5.98 1.97 -2.44
C ILE A 82 5.21 2.69 -3.55
N PHE A 83 3.95 2.29 -3.72
CA PHE A 83 3.01 2.94 -4.62
C PHE A 83 1.82 3.44 -3.81
N SER A 84 1.47 4.69 -3.95
CA SER A 84 0.38 5.31 -3.22
C SER A 84 -0.28 6.42 -4.02
N THR A 85 -1.55 6.69 -3.79
CA THR A 85 -2.19 7.88 -4.34
C THR A 85 -1.51 9.12 -3.78
N CYS A 86 -1.24 10.10 -4.65
CA CYS A 86 -0.67 11.37 -4.23
C CYS A 86 -1.75 12.28 -3.63
N GLU A 87 -1.44 12.84 -2.47
CA GLU A 87 -2.28 13.86 -1.84
C GLU A 87 -2.14 15.22 -2.59
N PRO A 88 -3.12 16.11 -2.51
CA PRO A 88 -4.26 16.07 -1.54
C PRO A 88 -5.50 15.31 -2.03
N ASP A 89 -5.49 14.65 -3.19
CA ASP A 89 -6.66 13.96 -3.72
C ASP A 89 -6.55 12.43 -3.56
N ALA A 90 -6.96 11.95 -2.40
CA ALA A 90 -6.97 10.52 -2.07
C ALA A 90 -7.80 9.64 -3.03
N ASN A 91 -8.76 10.22 -3.76
CA ASN A 91 -9.56 9.53 -4.78
C ASN A 91 -9.19 9.97 -6.20
N GLY A 92 -8.01 10.56 -6.36
CA GLY A 92 -7.58 11.19 -7.58
C GLY A 92 -7.04 10.26 -8.67
N ALA A 93 -6.40 10.90 -9.63
CA ALA A 93 -5.87 10.25 -10.82
C ALA A 93 -4.33 10.19 -10.84
N VAL A 94 -3.66 10.52 -9.73
CA VAL A 94 -2.19 10.55 -9.65
C VAL A 94 -1.68 9.50 -8.67
N LEU A 95 -0.96 8.51 -9.19
CA LEU A 95 -0.27 7.49 -8.41
C LEU A 95 1.21 7.84 -8.31
N GLY A 96 1.71 8.02 -7.12
CA GLY A 96 3.13 8.20 -6.82
C GLY A 96 3.88 6.87 -6.76
N VAL A 97 5.10 6.89 -7.24
CA VAL A 97 6.11 5.84 -7.06
C VAL A 97 7.15 6.37 -6.09
N TYR A 98 7.37 5.67 -5.00
CA TYR A 98 8.31 6.07 -3.96
C TYR A 98 9.43 5.06 -3.87
N GLN A 99 10.66 5.53 -3.97
CA GLN A 99 11.87 4.73 -3.89
C GLN A 99 12.64 5.05 -2.61
N GLN A 100 13.30 4.03 -2.05
CA GLN A 100 14.09 4.22 -0.84
C GLN A 100 15.38 5.02 -1.14
N ASN A 101 15.54 6.15 -0.49
CA ASN A 101 16.79 6.89 -0.46
C ASN A 101 17.82 6.10 0.36
N LYS A 102 18.92 5.70 -0.26
CA LYS A 102 19.95 4.84 0.36
C LYS A 102 20.67 5.50 1.54
N SER A 103 20.73 6.83 1.59
CA SER A 103 21.41 7.56 2.67
C SER A 103 20.52 7.74 3.90
N THR A 104 19.23 7.97 3.73
CA THR A 104 18.28 8.17 4.84
C THR A 104 17.49 6.91 5.19
N GLY A 105 17.36 5.98 4.25
CA GLY A 105 16.53 4.80 4.38
C GLY A 105 15.02 5.09 4.26
N MET A 106 14.64 6.34 3.96
CA MET A 106 13.25 6.76 3.81
C MET A 106 12.81 6.69 2.35
N TYR A 107 11.53 6.50 2.13
CA TYR A 107 10.92 6.50 0.79
C TYR A 107 10.54 7.92 0.40
N GLN A 108 10.90 8.30 -0.81
CA GLN A 108 10.66 9.62 -1.40
C GLN A 108 10.03 9.45 -2.78
N LEU A 109 9.15 10.38 -3.15
CA LEU A 109 8.50 10.40 -4.46
C LEU A 109 9.56 10.55 -5.57
N VAL A 110 9.56 9.63 -6.54
CA VAL A 110 10.47 9.64 -7.69
C VAL A 110 9.74 9.73 -9.03
N GLN A 111 8.46 9.34 -9.07
CA GLN A 111 7.64 9.42 -10.28
C GLN A 111 6.17 9.64 -9.92
N GLU A 112 5.47 10.43 -10.72
CA GLU A 112 4.01 10.52 -10.76
C GLU A 112 3.47 9.84 -12.01
N CYS A 113 2.53 8.92 -11.84
CA CYS A 113 1.81 8.27 -12.92
C CYS A 113 0.40 8.84 -12.96
N LYS A 114 0.08 9.57 -14.04
CA LYS A 114 -1.20 10.26 -14.21
C LYS A 114 -2.15 9.43 -15.07
N PHE A 115 -3.35 9.19 -14.55
CA PHE A 115 -4.42 8.50 -15.25
C PHE A 115 -5.44 9.50 -15.80
N GLY A 116 -6.18 9.11 -16.84
CA GLY A 116 -7.29 9.92 -17.37
C GLY A 116 -8.56 9.83 -16.51
N GLU A 117 -8.60 8.89 -15.57
CA GLU A 117 -9.73 8.62 -14.67
C GLU A 117 -9.22 8.51 -13.22
N PRO A 118 -10.08 8.69 -12.20
CA PRO A 118 -9.69 8.64 -10.78
C PRO A 118 -9.50 7.18 -10.31
N ILE A 119 -8.45 6.54 -10.81
CA ILE A 119 -8.07 5.14 -10.54
C ILE A 119 -6.67 5.01 -9.93
N ALA A 120 -6.15 6.09 -9.34
CA ALA A 120 -4.84 6.03 -8.68
C ALA A 120 -4.87 5.23 -7.37
N ARG A 121 -6.03 5.11 -6.72
CA ARG A 121 -6.17 4.46 -5.44
C ARG A 121 -5.94 2.95 -5.52
N ASN A 122 -5.06 2.40 -4.68
CA ASN A 122 -4.86 0.95 -4.61
C ASN A 122 -6.06 0.26 -3.95
N ALA A 123 -6.37 -0.96 -4.42
CA ALA A 123 -7.46 -1.78 -3.87
C ALA A 123 -6.94 -3.04 -3.16
N GLY A 124 -5.65 -3.12 -2.89
CA GLY A 124 -5.00 -4.25 -2.23
C GLY A 124 -3.58 -4.48 -2.73
N ALA A 125 -2.98 -5.57 -2.27
CA ALA A 125 -1.64 -5.96 -2.67
C ALA A 125 -1.54 -6.24 -4.18
N TRP A 126 -0.41 -5.89 -4.76
CA TRP A 126 -0.10 -6.24 -6.14
C TRP A 126 0.28 -7.72 -6.22
N PHE A 127 0.06 -8.35 -7.37
CA PHE A 127 0.27 -9.77 -7.54
C PHE A 127 0.86 -10.11 -8.91
N THR A 128 1.46 -11.29 -9.01
CA THR A 128 1.96 -11.85 -10.25
C THR A 128 1.02 -12.94 -10.75
N TYR A 129 0.68 -12.87 -12.04
CA TYR A 129 -0.06 -13.92 -12.72
C TYR A 129 0.53 -14.16 -14.11
N ARG A 130 0.89 -15.41 -14.42
CA ARG A 130 1.53 -15.83 -15.68
C ARG A 130 2.76 -14.98 -16.05
N GLY A 131 3.58 -14.62 -15.05
CA GLY A 131 4.81 -13.86 -15.23
C GLY A 131 4.63 -12.35 -15.43
N GLU A 132 3.39 -11.86 -15.43
CA GLU A 132 3.08 -10.43 -15.51
C GLU A 132 2.66 -9.90 -14.14
N ILE A 133 2.91 -8.62 -13.86
CA ILE A 133 2.57 -7.95 -12.60
C ILE A 133 1.25 -7.20 -12.76
N TYR A 134 0.38 -7.35 -11.78
CA TYR A 134 -0.94 -6.74 -11.77
C TYR A 134 -1.17 -5.91 -10.50
N ARG A 135 -1.83 -4.78 -10.71
CA ARG A 135 -2.28 -3.85 -9.68
C ARG A 135 -3.82 -3.84 -9.64
N PRO A 136 -4.45 -4.18 -8.51
CA PRO A 136 -5.84 -3.85 -8.28
C PRO A 136 -5.96 -2.37 -7.92
N ALA A 137 -6.85 -1.66 -8.59
CA ALA A 137 -7.13 -0.24 -8.40
C ALA A 137 -8.61 -0.03 -8.09
N GLN A 138 -8.91 0.97 -7.27
CA GLN A 138 -10.28 1.44 -7.06
C GLN A 138 -10.61 2.50 -8.12
N ASP A 139 -11.75 2.34 -8.78
CA ASP A 139 -12.37 3.43 -9.52
C ASP A 139 -13.37 4.13 -8.59
N SER A 140 -13.07 5.36 -8.29
CA SER A 140 -13.87 6.21 -7.39
C SER A 140 -14.61 7.32 -8.13
N ALA A 141 -14.74 7.25 -9.47
CA ALA A 141 -15.34 8.29 -10.31
C ALA A 141 -16.78 8.65 -9.91
N VAL A 142 -17.58 7.66 -9.50
CA VAL A 142 -18.98 7.86 -9.14
C VAL A 142 -19.17 7.94 -7.62
N ARG A 143 -18.48 7.06 -6.89
CA ARG A 143 -18.50 6.99 -5.42
C ARG A 143 -17.36 6.11 -4.95
N TYR A 144 -16.99 6.21 -3.67
CA TYR A 144 -16.07 5.29 -3.02
C TYR A 144 -16.53 3.83 -3.17
N GLY A 145 -15.61 2.95 -3.59
CA GLY A 145 -15.89 1.52 -3.78
C GLY A 145 -16.83 1.22 -4.97
N HIS A 146 -16.87 2.10 -5.97
CA HIS A 146 -17.73 1.91 -7.14
C HIS A 146 -17.41 0.63 -7.91
N LYS A 147 -16.14 0.43 -8.29
CA LYS A 147 -15.68 -0.80 -8.96
C LYS A 147 -14.18 -1.04 -8.74
N LEU A 148 -13.77 -2.26 -9.05
CA LEU A 148 -12.37 -2.67 -9.11
C LEU A 148 -11.89 -2.64 -10.57
N VAL A 149 -10.72 -2.08 -10.79
CA VAL A 149 -10.00 -2.10 -12.06
C VAL A 149 -8.71 -2.89 -11.88
N ILE A 150 -8.43 -3.83 -12.77
CA ILE A 150 -7.14 -4.55 -12.79
C ILE A 150 -6.26 -3.94 -13.86
N GLN A 151 -5.08 -3.48 -13.47
CA GLN A 151 -4.09 -2.94 -14.38
C GLN A 151 -2.87 -3.86 -14.44
N ARG A 152 -2.43 -4.20 -15.64
CA ARG A 152 -1.11 -4.77 -15.85
C ARG A 152 -0.07 -3.66 -15.74
N VAL A 153 0.99 -3.90 -14.98
CA VAL A 153 2.06 -2.94 -14.72
C VAL A 153 3.36 -3.41 -15.36
N ARG A 154 4.08 -2.49 -15.98
CA ARG A 154 5.42 -2.75 -16.51
C ARG A 154 6.36 -1.63 -16.09
N ARG A 155 7.62 -1.99 -15.90
CA ARG A 155 8.72 -1.03 -15.83
C ARG A 155 9.33 -0.94 -17.20
N GLU A 156 9.35 0.24 -17.77
CA GLU A 156 9.88 0.52 -19.09
C GLU A 156 11.42 0.64 -19.07
N ALA A 157 12.04 0.68 -20.24
CA ALA A 157 13.49 0.73 -20.35
C ALA A 157 14.12 2.02 -19.77
N ASP A 158 13.37 3.10 -19.69
CA ASP A 158 13.76 4.36 -19.05
C ASP A 158 13.59 4.36 -17.53
N GLY A 159 13.08 3.24 -16.96
CA GLY A 159 12.80 3.07 -15.55
C GLY A 159 11.42 3.53 -15.10
N CYS A 160 10.65 4.19 -15.98
CA CYS A 160 9.29 4.62 -15.69
C CYS A 160 8.30 3.44 -15.62
N PHE A 161 7.18 3.65 -14.92
CA PHE A 161 6.12 2.65 -14.83
C PHE A 161 4.97 2.98 -15.77
N SER A 162 4.49 1.96 -16.48
CA SER A 162 3.30 2.03 -17.33
C SER A 162 2.21 1.10 -16.82
N PHE A 163 0.96 1.51 -17.03
CA PHE A 163 -0.23 0.83 -16.53
C PHE A 163 -1.22 0.62 -17.67
N ARG A 164 -1.70 -0.60 -17.81
CA ARG A 164 -2.71 -0.94 -18.82
C ARG A 164 -3.86 -1.71 -18.20
N GLU A 165 -5.07 -1.19 -18.31
CA GLU A 165 -6.28 -1.89 -17.87
C GLU A 165 -6.41 -3.22 -18.60
N VAL A 166 -6.79 -4.26 -17.87
CA VAL A 166 -7.07 -5.61 -18.37
C VAL A 166 -8.57 -5.81 -18.34
N ARG A 167 -9.14 -6.10 -19.48
CA ARG A 167 -10.56 -6.40 -19.65
C ARG A 167 -10.80 -7.90 -19.68
#